data_19e1893eb0e6559cae6e793fd53488cd
#
_entry.id   19e1893eb0e6559cae6e793fd53488cd
#
_cell.length_a   1.000
_cell.length_b   1.000
_cell.length_c   1.000
_cell.angle_alpha   90.00
_cell.angle_beta   90.00
_cell.angle_gamma   90.00
#
_symmetry.space_group_name_H-M   'P 1'
#
loop_
_entity.id
_entity.type
_entity.pdbx_description
1 polymer ?
#
loop_
_entity_poly.entity_id
_entity_poly.type
_entity_poly.pdbx_seq_one_letter_code
_entity_poly.pdbx_strand_id
1 'polypeptide(L)'
;MSATVGSLVHMCGAEEWLHARHHGCITPQPGAEFIHLSTPEQVHLPANRLFHGRPDLVLLHIDPAALQSPVRWQPGVPTDPASMLFPHLYGPLPVQAVVGVTAYRPGPDGTFGSVSGLGCPPGDCT
;
A
#
# COMPACT_ATOMS: atom_id res chain seq x y z
N MET A 1 -13.51 3.01 -16.87
CA MET A 1 -13.08 2.95 -16.56
C MET A 1 -12.24 2.89 -16.20
N SER A 2 -11.92 2.73 -16.46
CA SER A 2 -11.09 2.56 -16.13
C SER A 2 -10.82 2.68 -14.97
N ALA A 3 -11.39 2.38 -14.47
CA ALA A 3 -11.39 2.56 -13.17
C ALA A 3 -10.26 2.05 -12.48
N THR A 4 -9.69 1.12 -12.94
CA THR A 4 -8.58 0.57 -12.25
C THR A 4 -7.33 1.35 -12.46
N VAL A 5 -7.36 2.29 -13.33
CA VAL A 5 -6.21 3.11 -13.55
C VAL A 5 -5.90 3.85 -12.30
N GLY A 6 -4.69 3.78 -11.85
CA GLY A 6 -4.28 4.53 -10.71
C GLY A 6 -4.55 3.91 -9.36
N SER A 7 -4.96 2.66 -9.32
CA SER A 7 -5.11 2.00 -8.03
C SER A 7 -3.79 1.98 -7.28
N LEU A 8 -3.84 2.36 -6.02
CA LEU A 8 -2.68 2.36 -5.15
C LEU A 8 -2.98 1.56 -3.91
N VAL A 9 -1.96 1.03 -3.27
CA VAL A 9 -2.11 0.31 -2.02
C VAL A 9 -1.07 0.80 -1.02
N HIS A 10 -1.41 0.70 0.25
CA HIS A 10 -0.48 0.94 1.36
C HIS A 10 -0.49 -0.30 2.24
N MET A 11 0.68 -0.74 2.64
CA MET A 11 0.84 -1.94 3.42
C MET A 11 1.15 -1.56 4.85
N CYS A 12 0.38 -2.09 5.79
CA CYS A 12 0.64 -1.82 7.21
C CYS A 12 0.15 -2.98 8.05
N GLY A 13 0.48 -2.97 9.33
CA GLY A 13 -0.03 -3.97 10.23
C GLY A 13 -1.50 -3.75 10.53
N ALA A 14 -2.20 -4.81 10.88
CA ALA A 14 -3.62 -4.71 11.17
C ALA A 14 -3.89 -3.76 12.34
N GLU A 15 -3.01 -3.76 13.35
CA GLU A 15 -3.20 -2.86 14.47
C GLU A 15 -2.95 -1.41 14.09
N GLU A 16 -2.01 -1.18 13.20
CA GLU A 16 -1.77 0.18 12.71
C GLU A 16 -2.99 0.72 11.99
N TRP A 17 -3.65 -0.15 11.24
CA TRP A 17 -4.87 0.26 10.55
C TRP A 17 -6.00 0.57 11.54
N LEU A 18 -6.17 -0.25 12.57
CA LEU A 18 -7.18 0.04 13.58
C LEU A 18 -6.92 1.37 14.26
N HIS A 19 -5.66 1.64 14.55
CA HIS A 19 -5.27 2.91 15.16
C HIS A 19 -5.60 4.08 14.24
N ALA A 20 -5.29 3.93 12.97
CA ALA A 20 -5.56 4.99 11.99
C ALA A 20 -7.05 5.28 11.86
N ARG A 21 -7.88 4.25 11.96
CA ARG A 21 -9.33 4.45 11.89
C ARG A 21 -9.84 5.34 13.00
N HIS A 22 -9.22 5.27 14.17
CA HIS A 22 -9.61 6.15 15.27
C HIS A 22 -9.09 7.56 15.08
N HIS A 23 -7.97 7.74 14.42
CA HIS A 23 -7.37 9.05 14.25
C HIS A 23 -7.83 9.76 12.98
N GLY A 24 -8.36 9.04 12.01
CA GLY A 24 -8.83 9.62 10.77
C GLY A 24 -7.81 9.66 9.66
N CYS A 25 -6.55 9.41 9.94
CA CYS A 25 -5.52 9.38 8.90
C CYS A 25 -4.30 8.62 9.37
N ILE A 26 -3.46 8.26 8.40
CA ILE A 26 -2.12 7.75 8.66
C ILE A 26 -1.15 8.88 8.31
N THR A 27 -0.18 9.12 9.17
CA THR A 27 0.82 10.16 8.92
C THR A 27 2.16 9.51 8.61
N PRO A 28 3.07 10.22 7.93
CA PRO A 28 4.41 9.69 7.73
C PRO A 28 5.10 9.40 9.06
N GLN A 29 5.97 8.42 9.05
CA GLN A 29 6.74 8.10 10.25
C GLN A 29 7.61 9.28 10.65
N PRO A 30 7.96 9.40 11.93
CA PRO A 30 8.85 10.48 12.36
C PRO A 30 10.14 10.46 11.55
N GLY A 31 10.52 11.60 11.03
CA GLY A 31 11.71 11.71 10.21
C GLY A 31 11.50 11.38 8.74
N ALA A 32 10.33 10.88 8.36
CA ALA A 32 10.03 10.61 6.97
C ALA A 32 9.22 11.75 6.38
N GLU A 33 9.44 12.02 5.11
CA GLU A 33 8.73 13.09 4.43
C GLU A 33 7.47 12.61 3.74
N PHE A 34 7.30 11.31 3.61
CA PHE A 34 6.19 10.77 2.84
C PHE A 34 5.81 9.38 3.33
N ILE A 35 4.65 8.94 2.90
CA ILE A 35 4.17 7.59 3.14
C ILE A 35 4.46 6.76 1.90
N HIS A 36 5.03 5.57 2.08
CA HIS A 36 5.30 4.66 0.97
C HIS A 36 4.00 4.01 0.52
N LEU A 37 3.69 4.17 -0.76
CA LEU A 37 2.60 3.46 -1.39
C LEU A 37 3.18 2.54 -2.45
N SER A 38 2.35 1.72 -3.04
CA SER A 38 2.76 0.81 -4.11
C SER A 38 1.60 0.63 -5.06
N THR A 39 1.89 0.13 -6.24
CA THR A 39 0.83 -0.42 -7.07
C THR A 39 0.62 -1.86 -6.64
N PRO A 40 -0.55 -2.45 -6.94
CA PRO A 40 -0.76 -3.86 -6.59
C PRO A 40 0.28 -4.79 -7.22
N GLU A 41 0.76 -4.43 -8.41
CA GLU A 41 1.71 -5.28 -9.12
C GLU A 41 3.10 -5.27 -8.52
N GLN A 42 3.45 -4.22 -7.77
CA GLN A 42 4.81 -4.11 -7.26
C GLN A 42 4.90 -4.21 -5.74
N VAL A 43 3.76 -4.32 -5.03
CA VAL A 43 3.78 -4.26 -3.57
C VAL A 43 4.55 -5.43 -2.95
N HIS A 44 4.62 -6.56 -3.63
CA HIS A 44 5.34 -7.71 -3.09
C HIS A 44 6.85 -7.43 -2.97
N LEU A 45 7.37 -6.47 -3.70
CA LEU A 45 8.80 -6.17 -3.63
C LEU A 45 9.18 -5.55 -2.28
N PRO A 46 8.56 -4.43 -1.87
CA PRO A 46 8.86 -3.93 -0.53
C PRO A 46 8.36 -4.85 0.58
N ALA A 47 7.28 -5.61 0.34
CA ALA A 47 6.80 -6.52 1.36
C ALA A 47 7.85 -7.56 1.68
N ASN A 48 8.49 -8.12 0.68
CA ASN A 48 9.53 -9.13 0.90
C ASN A 48 10.79 -8.52 1.48
N ARG A 49 11.09 -7.27 1.14
CA ARG A 49 12.29 -6.62 1.65
C ARG A 49 12.13 -6.23 3.12
N LEU A 50 10.95 -5.76 3.50
CA LEU A 50 10.77 -5.14 4.82
C LEU A 50 10.01 -6.01 5.80
N PHE A 51 9.12 -6.87 5.32
CA PHE A 51 8.16 -7.55 6.18
C PHE A 51 8.12 -9.06 5.98
N HIS A 52 9.16 -9.63 5.42
CA HIS A 52 9.20 -11.06 5.15
C HIS A 52 8.73 -11.85 6.38
N GLY A 53 7.78 -12.72 6.18
CA GLY A 53 7.27 -13.58 7.25
C GLY A 53 6.21 -12.97 8.14
N ARG A 54 5.90 -11.68 8.01
CA ARG A 54 4.91 -11.07 8.90
C ARG A 54 3.50 -11.51 8.54
N PRO A 55 2.74 -12.08 9.48
CA PRO A 55 1.41 -12.60 9.16
C PRO A 55 0.28 -11.62 9.37
N ASP A 56 0.57 -10.44 9.89
CA ASP A 56 -0.47 -9.50 10.32
C ASP A 56 -0.64 -8.30 9.41
N LEU A 57 -0.15 -8.38 8.18
CA LEU A 57 -0.24 -7.23 7.27
C LEU A 57 -1.60 -7.16 6.60
N VAL A 58 -2.02 -5.93 6.33
CA VAL A 58 -3.18 -5.66 5.49
C VAL A 58 -2.75 -4.74 4.37
N LEU A 59 -3.47 -4.81 3.26
CA LEU A 59 -3.34 -3.84 2.18
C LEU A 59 -4.53 -2.91 2.24
N LEU A 60 -4.24 -1.63 2.27
CA LEU A 60 -5.26 -0.60 2.18
C LEU A 60 -5.33 -0.20 0.72
N HIS A 61 -6.49 -0.40 0.13
CA HIS A 61 -6.73 -0.05 -1.27
C HIS A 61 -7.20 1.39 -1.33
N ILE A 62 -6.49 2.21 -2.07
CA ILE A 62 -6.63 3.65 -2.01
C ILE A 62 -7.20 4.18 -3.30
N ASP A 63 -8.17 5.08 -3.18
CA ASP A 63 -8.67 5.83 -4.32
C ASP A 63 -7.79 7.07 -4.47
N PRO A 64 -6.95 7.15 -5.50
CA PRO A 64 -6.05 8.28 -5.64
C PRO A 64 -6.79 9.61 -5.77
N ALA A 65 -8.01 9.58 -6.28
CA ALA A 65 -8.78 10.81 -6.44
C ALA A 65 -9.21 11.40 -5.11
N ALA A 66 -9.19 10.61 -4.04
CA ALA A 66 -9.56 11.10 -2.72
C ALA A 66 -8.37 11.61 -1.93
N LEU A 67 -7.16 11.56 -2.49
CA LEU A 67 -5.98 12.04 -1.79
C LEU A 67 -5.90 13.55 -1.93
N GLN A 68 -5.47 14.21 -0.85
CA GLN A 68 -5.36 15.66 -0.83
C GLN A 68 -3.92 16.13 -0.92
N SER A 69 -2.98 15.24 -0.75
CA SER A 69 -1.56 15.57 -0.80
C SER A 69 -0.95 15.02 -2.07
N PRO A 70 0.17 15.58 -2.50
CA PRO A 70 0.75 15.13 -3.77
C PRO A 70 1.36 13.74 -3.68
N VAL A 71 1.25 13.01 -4.77
CA VAL A 71 1.90 11.71 -4.93
C VAL A 71 3.02 11.89 -5.93
N ARG A 72 4.22 11.47 -5.56
CA ARG A 72 5.38 11.54 -6.44
C ARG A 72 5.91 10.16 -6.69
N TRP A 73 6.28 9.89 -7.93
CA TRP A 73 6.80 8.58 -8.32
C TRP A 73 8.31 8.64 -8.27
N GLN A 74 8.90 7.86 -7.38
CA GLN A 74 10.33 7.93 -7.07
C GLN A 74 10.86 6.52 -6.81
N PRO A 75 12.17 6.29 -6.90
CA PRO A 75 12.71 4.98 -6.50
C PRO A 75 12.34 4.68 -5.05
N GLY A 76 12.03 3.42 -4.78
CA GLY A 76 11.59 3.03 -3.44
C GLY A 76 12.68 3.18 -2.41
N VAL A 77 13.90 2.81 -2.76
CA VAL A 77 15.08 3.03 -1.92
C VAL A 77 16.20 3.47 -2.85
N PRO A 78 17.26 4.07 -2.32
CA PRO A 78 18.31 4.61 -3.18
C PRO A 78 18.98 3.57 -4.06
N THR A 79 18.95 2.31 -3.66
CA THR A 79 19.60 1.25 -4.44
C THR A 79 18.70 0.67 -5.51
N ASP A 80 17.44 1.06 -5.55
CA ASP A 80 16.54 0.55 -6.58
C ASP A 80 16.90 1.13 -7.93
N PRO A 81 16.68 0.40 -9.02
CA PRO A 81 16.88 0.97 -10.35
C PRO A 81 16.02 2.22 -10.53
N ALA A 82 16.56 3.18 -11.24
CA ALA A 82 15.83 4.41 -11.48
C ALA A 82 14.55 4.16 -12.26
N SER A 83 14.49 3.06 -13.01
CA SER A 83 13.29 2.74 -13.76
C SER A 83 12.18 2.16 -12.90
N MET A 84 12.48 1.79 -11.66
CA MET A 84 11.46 1.20 -10.79
C MET A 84 10.98 2.27 -9.81
N LEU A 85 9.87 2.88 -10.15
CA LEU A 85 9.32 3.98 -9.36
C LEU A 85 8.14 3.49 -8.54
N PHE A 86 8.04 4.04 -7.34
CA PHE A 86 6.92 3.77 -6.44
C PHE A 86 6.23 5.09 -6.11
N PRO A 87 4.92 5.06 -5.90
CA PRO A 87 4.22 6.28 -5.51
C PRO A 87 4.50 6.60 -4.05
N HIS A 88 4.88 7.83 -3.79
CA HIS A 88 5.13 8.32 -2.43
C HIS A 88 4.16 9.46 -2.15
N LEU A 89 3.40 9.35 -1.07
CA LEU A 89 2.40 10.34 -0.71
C LEU A 89 3.03 11.34 0.25
N TYR A 90 3.10 12.58 -0.17
CA TYR A 90 3.73 13.63 0.62
C TYR A 90 2.69 14.35 1.49
N GLY A 91 2.19 13.63 2.46
CA GLY A 91 1.22 14.13 3.42
C GLY A 91 0.44 13.00 4.04
N PRO A 92 -0.55 13.33 4.84
CA PRO A 92 -1.32 12.28 5.50
C PRO A 92 -2.20 11.50 4.52
N LEU A 93 -2.42 10.24 4.82
CA LEU A 93 -3.33 9.40 4.07
C LEU A 93 -4.65 9.39 4.82
N PRO A 94 -5.69 10.05 4.29
CA PRO A 94 -6.98 10.06 4.98
C PRO A 94 -7.60 8.67 4.95
N VAL A 95 -8.20 8.29 6.06
CA VAL A 95 -8.92 7.02 6.11
C VAL A 95 -10.02 6.97 5.06
N GLN A 96 -10.60 8.12 4.75
CA GLN A 96 -11.66 8.21 3.75
C GLN A 96 -11.20 7.83 2.35
N ALA A 97 -9.90 7.90 2.07
CA ALA A 97 -9.39 7.50 0.77
C ALA A 97 -9.23 5.98 0.65
N VAL A 98 -9.36 5.26 1.76
CA VAL A 98 -9.22 3.81 1.75
C VAL A 98 -10.56 3.21 1.39
N VAL A 99 -10.64 2.57 0.23
CA VAL A 99 -11.89 2.01 -0.27
C VAL A 99 -12.00 0.52 -0.07
N GLY A 100 -10.96 -0.11 0.44
CA GLY A 100 -11.00 -1.53 0.74
C GLY A 100 -9.80 -1.93 1.57
N VAL A 101 -9.94 -3.00 2.32
CA VAL A 101 -8.87 -3.52 3.16
C VAL A 101 -8.85 -5.03 2.97
N THR A 102 -7.70 -5.57 2.61
CA THR A 102 -7.57 -7.02 2.45
C THR A 102 -6.38 -7.51 3.24
N ALA A 103 -6.48 -8.74 3.74
CA ALA A 103 -5.34 -9.34 4.40
C ALA A 103 -4.25 -9.62 3.37
N TYR A 104 -3.01 -9.46 3.79
CA TYR A 104 -1.88 -9.73 2.90
C TYR A 104 -0.93 -10.63 3.65
N ARG A 105 -0.95 -11.90 3.32
CA ARG A 105 -0.25 -12.91 4.09
C ARG A 105 0.84 -13.56 3.28
N PRO A 106 1.97 -13.88 3.91
CA PRO A 106 3.04 -14.57 3.21
C PRO A 106 2.67 -16.03 2.99
N GLY A 107 3.33 -16.64 2.03
CA GLY A 107 3.24 -18.07 1.83
C GLY A 107 4.01 -18.83 2.90
N PRO A 108 4.09 -20.16 2.76
CA PRO A 108 4.72 -21.00 3.79
C PRO A 108 6.19 -20.66 4.05
N ASP A 109 6.87 -20.10 3.06
CA ASP A 109 8.28 -19.74 3.22
C ASP A 109 8.46 -18.28 3.68
N GLY A 110 7.38 -17.58 4.00
CA GLY A 110 7.46 -16.19 4.43
C GLY A 110 7.48 -15.19 3.30
N THR A 111 7.40 -15.63 2.06
CA THR A 111 7.50 -14.75 0.90
C THR A 111 6.11 -14.30 0.46
N PHE A 112 5.98 -13.01 0.18
CA PHE A 112 4.73 -12.45 -0.32
C PHE A 112 4.68 -12.55 -1.83
N GLY A 113 3.52 -12.93 -2.35
CA GLY A 113 3.32 -12.99 -3.79
C GLY A 113 2.75 -11.70 -4.33
N SER A 114 2.71 -11.61 -5.65
CA SER A 114 2.14 -10.42 -6.30
C SER A 114 0.64 -10.38 -6.10
N VAL A 115 0.09 -9.19 -6.22
CA VAL A 115 -1.33 -8.94 -6.02
C VAL A 115 -1.90 -8.44 -7.33
N SER A 116 -3.08 -8.92 -7.69
CA SER A 116 -3.67 -8.61 -8.97
C SER A 116 -4.49 -7.35 -8.97
N GLY A 117 -4.43 -6.54 -8.07
CA GLY A 117 -5.22 -5.34 -8.06
C GLY A 117 -6.66 -5.60 -7.66
N LEU A 118 -7.48 -4.60 -7.80
CA LEU A 118 -8.82 -4.70 -7.29
C LEU A 118 -9.76 -5.37 -8.20
N GLY A 119 -9.33 -5.73 -9.34
CA GLY A 119 -10.24 -6.31 -10.27
C GLY A 119 -10.83 -7.59 -9.80
N CYS A 120 -10.33 -8.17 -8.76
CA CYS A 120 -10.82 -9.42 -8.35
C CYS A 120 -11.24 -9.36 -6.95
N PRO A 121 -12.41 -9.05 -6.71
CA PRO A 121 -12.86 -9.05 -5.39
C PRO A 121 -12.77 -10.39 -4.89
N PRO A 122 -12.19 -10.53 -3.84
CA PRO A 122 -11.99 -11.78 -3.32
C PRO A 122 -13.17 -12.49 -3.19
N GLY A 123 -14.02 -12.15 -3.06
CA GLY A 123 -15.07 -12.89 -2.95
C GLY A 123 -15.54 -13.18 -4.18
N ASP A 124 -15.26 -12.49 -5.00
CA ASP A 124 -15.81 -12.59 -6.07
C ASP A 124 -14.99 -12.99 -6.89
N CYS A 125 -14.21 -12.86 -6.78
CA CYS A 125 -13.51 -13.24 -7.58
C CYS A 125 -13.05 -14.23 -7.08
N THR A 126 -13.57 -14.22 -6.72
CA THR A 126 -13.23 -14.86 -6.20
C THR A 126 -13.14 -15.03 -6.39
#